data_f25bb9ae6ef4edec661b95f9c65a7b33
#
_entry.id   f25bb9ae6ef4edec661b95f9c65a7b33
#
_cell.length_a   1.000
_cell.length_b   1.000
_cell.length_c   1.000
_cell.angle_alpha   90.00
_cell.angle_beta   90.00
_cell.angle_gamma   90.00
#
_symmetry.space_group_name_H-M   'P 1'
#
loop_
_entity.id
_entity.type
_entity.pdbx_description
1 polymer ?
#
loop_
_entity_poly.entity_id
_entity_poly.type
_entity_poly.pdbx_seq_one_letter_code
_entity_poly.pdbx_strand_id
1 'polypeptide(L)'
;NTNPGMKYPLLLAVLFSCIGMAPARQTPPSPSDTVQRATAALQTDNASICTPHATGAETPPTLHPDTAQPSARTQFIRPPYLRPGDTVGIVTPARKLSEKADTAKVRERFESWGLKVKFGPHTADREQPYFAGTDAQRAADLQAMIDDPGVKAVVSFQGGYGSVRLLPLIDLSRLREHPKWVVGFSDVTMLHLALGRLGVESLHATMPGKFRFGSEETAD
;
A
#
# COMPACT_ATOMS: atom_id res chain seq x y z
N ASN A 1 11.44 -13.48 -38.35
CA ASN A 1 10.23 -12.69 -38.19
C ASN A 1 10.11 -12.30 -36.71
N THR A 2 10.66 -11.14 -36.39
CA THR A 2 10.64 -10.54 -35.11
C THR A 2 9.29 -9.82 -34.93
N ASN A 3 8.54 -10.19 -33.92
CA ASN A 3 7.30 -9.51 -33.56
C ASN A 3 7.64 -8.31 -32.68
N PRO A 4 7.40 -7.07 -33.10
CA PRO A 4 7.66 -5.89 -32.29
C PRO A 4 6.41 -5.53 -31.49
N GLY A 5 6.46 -5.61 -30.17
CA GLY A 5 5.60 -4.78 -29.35
C GLY A 5 4.70 -5.46 -28.35
N MET A 6 5.28 -5.83 -27.24
CA MET A 6 4.51 -5.79 -26.00
C MET A 6 5.26 -4.92 -24.99
N LYS A 7 5.04 -3.62 -25.13
CA LYS A 7 5.53 -2.60 -24.19
C LYS A 7 4.56 -2.43 -23.04
N TYR A 8 4.35 -3.48 -22.27
CA TYR A 8 3.69 -3.31 -20.97
C TYR A 8 4.79 -3.17 -19.91
N PRO A 9 4.74 -2.14 -19.08
CA PRO A 9 5.75 -1.97 -18.05
C PRO A 9 5.65 -3.14 -17.07
N LEU A 10 6.79 -3.72 -16.75
CA LEU A 10 6.95 -4.88 -15.87
C LEU A 10 6.19 -4.75 -14.53
N LEU A 11 6.00 -3.53 -14.07
CA LEU A 11 5.24 -3.24 -12.86
C LEU A 11 3.73 -3.55 -12.99
N LEU A 12 3.16 -3.43 -14.18
CA LEU A 12 1.76 -3.78 -14.44
C LEU A 12 1.56 -5.30 -14.46
N ALA A 13 2.54 -6.06 -14.94
CA ALA A 13 2.50 -7.53 -14.92
C ALA A 13 2.46 -8.09 -13.48
N VAL A 14 3.16 -7.43 -12.53
CA VAL A 14 3.10 -7.78 -11.09
C VAL A 14 1.70 -7.60 -10.51
N LEU A 15 0.91 -6.68 -11.06
CA LEU A 15 -0.45 -6.39 -10.58
C LEU A 15 -1.50 -7.37 -11.15
N PHE A 16 -1.33 -7.85 -12.38
CA PHE A 16 -2.33 -8.70 -13.04
C PHE A 16 -2.24 -10.19 -12.68
N SER A 17 -1.07 -10.71 -12.34
CA SER A 17 -0.91 -12.13 -11.95
C SER A 17 -1.59 -12.52 -10.62
N CYS A 18 -2.14 -11.56 -9.87
CA CYS A 18 -2.80 -11.81 -8.59
C CYS A 18 -4.34 -11.79 -8.64
N ILE A 19 -4.96 -11.57 -9.81
CA ILE A 19 -6.42 -11.49 -9.96
C ILE A 19 -6.92 -12.73 -10.71
N GLY A 20 -6.70 -13.90 -10.14
CA GLY A 20 -7.34 -15.16 -10.55
C GLY A 20 -8.44 -15.53 -9.57
N MET A 21 -9.53 -14.78 -9.53
CA MET A 21 -10.80 -15.23 -8.97
C MET A 21 -11.87 -15.18 -10.05
N ALA A 22 -12.24 -16.35 -10.56
CA ALA A 22 -13.48 -16.50 -11.31
C ALA A 22 -14.67 -16.12 -10.39
N PRO A 23 -15.59 -15.25 -10.84
CA PRO A 23 -16.74 -14.88 -10.02
C PRO A 23 -17.75 -16.02 -10.01
N ALA A 24 -18.01 -16.58 -8.83
CA ALA A 24 -19.31 -17.19 -8.59
C ALA A 24 -20.35 -16.09 -8.79
N ARG A 25 -21.28 -16.29 -9.73
CA ARG A 25 -22.40 -15.38 -9.97
C ARG A 25 -23.27 -15.30 -8.73
N GLN A 26 -23.03 -14.30 -7.90
CA GLN A 26 -24.03 -13.79 -6.96
C GLN A 26 -24.41 -12.41 -7.44
N THR A 27 -25.69 -12.23 -7.73
CA THR A 27 -26.27 -10.92 -8.01
C THR A 27 -26.04 -10.03 -6.80
N PRO A 28 -25.48 -8.83 -6.94
CA PRO A 28 -25.32 -7.92 -5.83
C PRO A 28 -26.71 -7.53 -5.27
N PRO A 29 -26.86 -7.42 -3.94
CA PRO A 29 -28.09 -6.89 -3.34
C PRO A 29 -28.33 -5.47 -3.83
N SER A 30 -29.59 -5.11 -3.99
CA SER A 30 -29.95 -3.78 -4.46
C SER A 30 -29.48 -2.70 -3.44
N PRO A 31 -29.18 -1.47 -3.88
CA PRO A 31 -28.76 -0.39 -2.97
C PRO A 31 -29.74 -0.11 -1.84
N SER A 32 -31.03 -0.40 -2.03
CA SER A 32 -32.10 -0.28 -1.03
C SER A 32 -31.95 -1.26 0.11
N ASP A 33 -31.50 -2.51 -0.15
CA ASP A 33 -31.37 -3.54 0.90
C ASP A 33 -30.18 -3.28 1.83
N THR A 34 -29.12 -2.65 1.31
CA THR A 34 -27.94 -2.29 2.10
C THR A 34 -28.25 -1.14 3.05
N VAL A 35 -29.03 -0.14 2.63
CA VAL A 35 -29.43 1.00 3.45
C VAL A 35 -30.40 0.57 4.57
N GLN A 36 -31.36 -0.30 4.29
CA GLN A 36 -32.31 -0.78 5.30
C GLN A 36 -31.65 -1.64 6.38
N ARG A 37 -30.64 -2.45 6.07
CA ARG A 37 -29.88 -3.22 7.07
C ARG A 37 -29.00 -2.34 7.95
N ALA A 38 -28.41 -1.27 7.40
CA ALA A 38 -27.62 -0.33 8.17
C ALA A 38 -28.48 0.51 9.14
N THR A 39 -29.71 0.85 8.74
CA THR A 39 -30.63 1.65 9.58
C THR A 39 -31.20 0.83 10.73
N ALA A 40 -31.45 -0.46 10.54
CA ALA A 40 -31.95 -1.36 11.59
C ALA A 40 -30.91 -1.65 12.68
N ALA A 41 -29.62 -1.66 12.33
CA ALA A 41 -28.52 -1.88 13.28
C ALA A 41 -28.24 -0.66 14.19
N LEU A 42 -28.68 0.54 13.81
CA LEU A 42 -28.44 1.78 14.55
C LEU A 42 -29.59 2.15 15.52
N GLN A 43 -30.67 1.37 15.55
CA GLN A 43 -31.87 1.70 16.38
C GLN A 43 -31.95 0.94 17.69
N THR A 44 -31.04 0.06 18.05
CA THR A 44 -31.14 -0.78 19.24
C THR A 44 -30.31 -0.33 20.46
N ASP A 45 -29.45 0.68 20.37
CA ASP A 45 -28.61 1.09 21.50
C ASP A 45 -28.52 2.61 21.70
N ASN A 46 -29.68 3.30 21.89
CA ASN A 46 -29.58 4.67 22.39
C ASN A 46 -30.84 5.10 23.15
N ALA A 47 -31.11 4.46 24.30
CA ALA A 47 -32.06 4.95 25.30
C ALA A 47 -31.32 5.09 26.64
N SER A 48 -30.40 6.04 26.74
CA SER A 48 -29.99 6.68 27.99
C SER A 48 -28.85 7.66 27.72
N ILE A 49 -29.05 8.86 28.23
CA ILE A 49 -28.14 10.01 28.32
C ILE A 49 -28.36 11.06 27.21
N CYS A 50 -29.37 11.90 27.43
CA CYS A 50 -29.35 13.33 27.13
C CYS A 50 -30.40 14.07 27.93
N THR A 51 -29.98 14.74 28.98
CA THR A 51 -30.74 15.84 29.60
C THR A 51 -30.61 17.09 28.73
N PRO A 52 -31.68 17.81 28.43
CA PRO A 52 -31.61 19.01 27.61
C PRO A 52 -31.08 20.19 28.42
N HIS A 53 -29.97 20.78 28.01
CA HIS A 53 -29.61 22.14 28.37
C HIS A 53 -30.09 23.07 27.28
N ALA A 54 -30.87 24.05 27.68
CA ALA A 54 -31.60 24.99 26.85
C ALA A 54 -30.70 26.12 26.27
N THR A 55 -31.17 26.62 25.12
CA THR A 55 -31.06 28.00 24.60
C THR A 55 -29.72 28.43 23.98
N GLY A 56 -29.78 28.53 22.69
CA GLY A 56 -28.90 29.26 21.79
C GLY A 56 -29.14 28.81 20.35
N ALA A 57 -30.07 29.49 19.65
CA ALA A 57 -30.30 29.22 18.23
C ALA A 57 -29.10 29.74 17.42
N GLU A 58 -28.08 28.91 17.29
CA GLU A 58 -27.04 29.13 16.27
C GLU A 58 -27.54 28.52 14.95
N THR A 59 -27.74 29.38 13.98
CA THR A 59 -27.97 28.98 12.59
C THR A 59 -26.83 28.10 12.13
N PRO A 60 -27.09 26.91 11.52
CA PRO A 60 -26.03 26.08 11.01
C PRO A 60 -25.22 26.88 9.96
N PRO A 61 -23.89 26.75 9.95
CA PRO A 61 -23.07 27.44 8.97
C PRO A 61 -23.53 27.03 7.56
N THR A 62 -23.99 27.99 6.79
CA THR A 62 -24.28 27.82 5.37
C THR A 62 -23.00 27.37 4.72
N LEU A 63 -22.97 26.12 4.24
CA LEU A 63 -21.92 25.63 3.35
C LEU A 63 -22.03 26.47 2.08
N HIS A 64 -21.23 27.52 1.99
CA HIS A 64 -21.02 28.20 0.73
C HIS A 64 -20.43 27.16 -0.24
N PRO A 65 -21.01 27.01 -1.46
CA PRO A 65 -20.36 26.25 -2.47
C PRO A 65 -19.01 26.91 -2.71
N ASP A 66 -17.97 26.26 -2.21
CA ASP A 66 -16.60 26.69 -2.41
C ASP A 66 -16.38 26.69 -3.91
N THR A 67 -16.38 27.89 -4.52
CA THR A 67 -15.89 28.11 -5.86
C THR A 67 -14.37 27.98 -5.84
N ALA A 68 -13.89 26.84 -5.33
CA ALA A 68 -12.52 26.46 -5.48
C ALA A 68 -12.27 26.29 -6.97
N GLN A 69 -11.70 27.32 -7.59
CA GLN A 69 -11.13 27.21 -8.91
C GLN A 69 -10.27 25.96 -8.93
N PRO A 70 -10.33 25.13 -9.95
CA PRO A 70 -9.47 23.94 -10.03
C PRO A 70 -8.03 24.44 -9.95
N SER A 71 -7.45 24.30 -8.76
CA SER A 71 -6.04 24.59 -8.52
C SER A 71 -5.26 23.84 -9.59
N ALA A 72 -4.32 24.51 -10.23
CA ALA A 72 -3.47 23.92 -11.27
C ALA A 72 -3.08 22.50 -10.79
N ARG A 73 -3.45 21.50 -11.58
CA ARG A 73 -3.22 20.08 -11.21
C ARG A 73 -1.76 19.95 -10.86
N THR A 74 -1.46 19.74 -9.59
CA THR A 74 -0.10 19.46 -9.15
C THR A 74 0.36 18.25 -9.93
N GLN A 75 1.31 18.43 -10.84
CA GLN A 75 1.83 17.32 -11.64
C GLN A 75 2.64 16.45 -10.71
N PHE A 76 2.16 15.24 -10.46
CA PHE A 76 2.87 14.27 -9.65
C PHE A 76 4.13 13.76 -10.38
N ILE A 77 5.19 13.58 -9.63
CA ILE A 77 6.43 12.98 -10.11
C ILE A 77 6.17 11.48 -10.20
N ARG A 78 6.25 10.95 -11.43
CA ARG A 78 6.12 9.51 -11.68
C ARG A 78 7.49 8.85 -11.69
N PRO A 79 7.73 7.86 -10.82
CA PRO A 79 8.94 7.05 -10.90
C PRO A 79 9.07 6.30 -12.23
N PRO A 80 10.28 6.08 -12.74
CA PRO A 80 10.50 5.28 -13.93
C PRO A 80 9.94 3.85 -13.77
N TYR A 81 9.46 3.27 -14.87
CA TYR A 81 9.07 1.88 -14.88
C TYR A 81 10.28 0.96 -14.69
N LEU A 82 10.06 -0.15 -13.98
CA LEU A 82 11.08 -1.18 -13.80
C LEU A 82 11.44 -1.86 -15.12
N ARG A 83 12.69 -2.22 -15.24
CA ARG A 83 13.26 -2.95 -16.38
C ARG A 83 13.93 -4.24 -15.89
N PRO A 84 14.10 -5.26 -16.73
CA PRO A 84 14.90 -6.43 -16.39
C PRO A 84 16.30 -6.00 -15.92
N GLY A 85 16.75 -6.59 -14.82
CA GLY A 85 18.01 -6.25 -14.15
C GLY A 85 17.90 -5.21 -13.05
N ASP A 86 16.78 -4.48 -12.94
CA ASP A 86 16.56 -3.53 -11.85
C ASP A 86 16.43 -4.24 -10.49
N THR A 87 16.84 -3.53 -9.44
CA THR A 87 16.76 -4.04 -8.07
C THR A 87 15.51 -3.51 -7.37
N VAL A 88 14.79 -4.42 -6.74
CA VAL A 88 13.66 -4.14 -5.84
C VAL A 88 14.11 -4.34 -4.40
N GLY A 89 13.96 -3.30 -3.56
CA GLY A 89 14.15 -3.37 -2.13
C GLY A 89 12.88 -3.90 -1.46
N ILE A 90 13.00 -4.93 -0.61
CA ILE A 90 11.87 -5.46 0.14
C ILE A 90 12.11 -5.22 1.63
N VAL A 91 11.13 -4.58 2.29
CA VAL A 91 11.18 -4.22 3.70
C VAL A 91 9.91 -4.65 4.42
N THR A 92 9.97 -4.74 5.74
CA THR A 92 8.81 -5.03 6.60
C THR A 92 8.58 -3.85 7.57
N PRO A 93 7.89 -2.78 7.13
CA PRO A 93 7.79 -1.55 7.92
C PRO A 93 6.85 -1.65 9.11
N ALA A 94 6.13 -2.75 9.26
CA ALA A 94 5.09 -2.94 10.27
C ALA A 94 5.24 -4.27 11.00
N ARG A 95 4.23 -5.15 10.87
CA ARG A 95 4.18 -6.43 11.56
C ARG A 95 5.25 -7.40 11.04
N LYS A 96 5.88 -8.15 11.96
CA LYS A 96 6.83 -9.23 11.63
C LYS A 96 6.20 -10.30 10.75
N LEU A 97 7.02 -10.97 9.98
CA LEU A 97 6.60 -12.05 9.10
C LEU A 97 6.01 -13.22 9.91
N SER A 98 5.02 -13.89 9.34
CA SER A 98 4.49 -15.14 9.89
C SER A 98 5.53 -16.27 9.73
N GLU A 99 5.36 -17.35 10.51
CA GLU A 99 6.20 -18.55 10.40
C GLU A 99 6.15 -19.18 9.00
N LYS A 100 5.04 -18.97 8.29
CA LYS A 100 4.82 -19.49 6.94
C LYS A 100 5.38 -18.58 5.84
N ALA A 101 5.89 -17.41 6.18
CA ALA A 101 6.47 -16.50 5.20
C ALA A 101 7.78 -17.06 4.66
N ASP A 102 7.87 -17.14 3.34
CA ASP A 102 9.01 -17.69 2.63
C ASP A 102 9.66 -16.59 1.79
N THR A 103 10.75 -16.05 2.31
CA THR A 103 11.50 -14.99 1.63
C THR A 103 12.24 -15.52 0.39
N ALA A 104 12.61 -16.81 0.37
CA ALA A 104 13.26 -17.44 -0.79
C ALA A 104 12.30 -17.49 -1.97
N LYS A 105 11.07 -17.99 -1.76
CA LYS A 105 10.04 -18.01 -2.80
C LYS A 105 9.65 -16.61 -3.29
N VAL A 106 9.64 -15.62 -2.39
CA VAL A 106 9.43 -14.22 -2.81
C VAL A 106 10.57 -13.76 -3.71
N ARG A 107 11.83 -14.05 -3.35
CA ARG A 107 12.99 -13.76 -4.19
C ARG A 107 12.85 -14.41 -5.56
N GLU A 108 12.65 -15.73 -5.62
CA GLU A 108 12.46 -16.49 -6.86
C GLU A 108 11.38 -15.89 -7.76
N ARG A 109 10.27 -15.46 -7.17
CA ARG A 109 9.18 -14.83 -7.92
C ARG A 109 9.62 -13.52 -8.59
N PHE A 110 10.30 -12.64 -7.88
CA PHE A 110 10.79 -11.38 -8.46
C PHE A 110 11.89 -11.64 -9.49
N GLU A 111 12.77 -12.61 -9.22
CA GLU A 111 13.83 -13.03 -10.15
C GLU A 111 13.24 -13.65 -11.43
N SER A 112 12.14 -14.39 -11.34
CA SER A 112 11.43 -14.91 -12.54
C SER A 112 10.87 -13.79 -13.41
N TRP A 113 10.66 -12.59 -12.87
CA TRP A 113 10.31 -11.39 -13.64
C TRP A 113 11.52 -10.60 -14.13
N GLY A 114 12.72 -11.16 -13.96
CA GLY A 114 13.98 -10.53 -14.38
C GLY A 114 14.49 -9.45 -13.43
N LEU A 115 13.94 -9.34 -12.21
CA LEU A 115 14.34 -8.35 -11.23
C LEU A 115 15.33 -8.93 -10.22
N LYS A 116 16.18 -8.08 -9.65
CA LYS A 116 17.02 -8.41 -8.50
C LYS A 116 16.30 -8.04 -7.22
N VAL A 117 16.54 -8.80 -6.14
CA VAL A 117 15.92 -8.56 -4.83
C VAL A 117 16.96 -8.27 -3.77
N LYS A 118 16.74 -7.16 -3.06
CA LYS A 118 17.49 -6.76 -1.86
C LYS A 118 16.51 -6.71 -0.69
N PHE A 119 16.73 -7.56 0.33
CA PHE A 119 15.96 -7.46 1.59
C PHE A 119 16.61 -6.47 2.55
N GLY A 120 15.80 -5.74 3.29
CA GLY A 120 16.25 -4.99 4.47
C GLY A 120 16.79 -5.99 5.52
N PRO A 121 17.86 -5.64 6.25
CA PRO A 121 18.46 -6.52 7.27
C PRO A 121 17.45 -7.09 8.26
N HIS A 122 16.47 -6.29 8.69
CA HIS A 122 15.48 -6.67 9.69
C HIS A 122 14.15 -7.18 9.11
N THR A 123 14.08 -7.37 7.78
CA THR A 123 12.85 -7.82 7.11
C THR A 123 12.28 -9.11 7.70
N ALA A 124 13.14 -10.03 8.11
CA ALA A 124 12.74 -11.32 8.66
C ALA A 124 12.85 -11.40 10.20
N ASP A 125 13.13 -10.30 10.89
CA ASP A 125 13.27 -10.28 12.35
C ASP A 125 11.96 -10.67 13.04
N ARG A 126 12.07 -11.44 14.13
CA ARG A 126 10.93 -12.00 14.87
C ARG A 126 11.04 -11.83 16.38
N GLU A 127 12.09 -11.19 16.87
CA GLU A 127 12.37 -11.03 18.28
C GLU A 127 11.30 -10.19 19.01
N GLN A 128 10.77 -9.18 18.32
CA GLN A 128 9.70 -8.36 18.89
C GLN A 128 8.36 -9.11 18.89
N PRO A 129 7.50 -8.89 19.88
CA PRO A 129 6.20 -9.57 19.96
C PRO A 129 5.34 -9.39 18.71
N TYR A 130 5.34 -8.21 18.12
CA TYR A 130 4.49 -7.85 16.98
C TYR A 130 5.26 -7.35 15.76
N PHE A 131 6.25 -6.47 15.95
CA PHE A 131 6.94 -5.77 14.87
C PHE A 131 8.11 -6.57 14.28
N ALA A 132 8.51 -6.24 13.07
CA ALA A 132 9.74 -6.71 12.45
C ALA A 132 10.92 -5.88 12.92
N GLY A 133 11.31 -6.03 14.19
CA GLY A 133 12.32 -5.20 14.84
C GLY A 133 11.75 -3.94 15.50
N THR A 134 12.63 -3.13 16.05
CA THR A 134 12.30 -1.83 16.66
C THR A 134 11.88 -0.80 15.61
N ASP A 135 11.26 0.30 16.01
CA ASP A 135 10.93 1.40 15.10
C ASP A 135 12.18 1.92 14.37
N ALA A 136 13.30 2.06 15.08
CA ALA A 136 14.56 2.52 14.51
C ALA A 136 15.13 1.55 13.46
N GLN A 137 15.08 0.24 13.72
CA GLN A 137 15.53 -0.79 12.77
C GLN A 137 14.68 -0.80 11.51
N ARG A 138 13.35 -0.78 11.64
CA ARG A 138 12.43 -0.75 10.50
C ARG A 138 12.56 0.54 9.68
N ALA A 139 12.75 1.67 10.38
CA ALA A 139 13.01 2.96 9.73
C ALA A 139 14.35 2.95 8.98
N ALA A 140 15.41 2.41 9.59
CA ALA A 140 16.71 2.28 8.95
C ALA A 140 16.66 1.41 7.69
N ASP A 141 15.95 0.28 7.72
CA ASP A 141 15.75 -0.58 6.56
C ASP A 141 15.05 0.17 5.42
N LEU A 142 13.95 0.87 5.75
CA LEU A 142 13.21 1.65 4.76
C LEU A 142 14.05 2.78 4.19
N GLN A 143 14.73 3.54 5.05
CA GLN A 143 15.60 4.65 4.64
C GLN A 143 16.75 4.15 3.75
N ALA A 144 17.39 3.04 4.11
CA ALA A 144 18.47 2.47 3.31
C ALA A 144 18.02 2.09 1.89
N MET A 145 16.77 1.62 1.71
CA MET A 145 16.20 1.35 0.38
C MET A 145 15.85 2.63 -0.38
N ILE A 146 15.42 3.67 0.32
CA ILE A 146 15.14 4.98 -0.27
C ILE A 146 16.44 5.61 -0.76
N ASP A 147 17.50 5.52 0.02
CA ASP A 147 18.79 6.16 -0.27
C ASP A 147 19.64 5.42 -1.29
N ASP A 148 19.49 4.10 -1.42
CA ASP A 148 20.29 3.28 -2.33
C ASP A 148 19.95 3.61 -3.80
N PRO A 149 20.86 4.21 -4.59
CA PRO A 149 20.58 4.55 -5.99
C PRO A 149 20.38 3.31 -6.89
N GLY A 150 20.85 2.14 -6.45
CA GLY A 150 20.67 0.86 -7.14
C GLY A 150 19.25 0.32 -7.01
N VAL A 151 18.53 0.67 -5.95
CA VAL A 151 17.13 0.26 -5.73
C VAL A 151 16.19 1.14 -6.55
N LYS A 152 15.30 0.53 -7.35
CA LYS A 152 14.36 1.23 -8.24
C LYS A 152 12.91 1.18 -7.74
N ALA A 153 12.58 0.24 -6.87
CA ALA A 153 11.30 0.19 -6.17
C ALA A 153 11.51 -0.31 -4.74
N VAL A 154 10.67 0.16 -3.83
CA VAL A 154 10.60 -0.30 -2.45
C VAL A 154 9.24 -0.98 -2.26
N VAL A 155 9.26 -2.26 -1.92
CA VAL A 155 8.06 -3.07 -1.75
C VAL A 155 7.95 -3.47 -0.28
N SER A 156 6.81 -3.18 0.34
CA SER A 156 6.50 -3.70 1.66
C SER A 156 6.19 -5.18 1.56
N PHE A 157 6.82 -6.01 2.39
CA PHE A 157 6.54 -7.45 2.41
C PHE A 157 5.11 -7.73 2.86
N GLN A 158 4.66 -7.05 3.89
CA GLN A 158 3.29 -7.12 4.41
C GLN A 158 2.92 -5.86 5.19
N GLY A 159 1.62 -5.71 5.46
CA GLY A 159 1.07 -4.65 6.30
C GLY A 159 1.01 -5.04 7.78
N GLY A 160 0.01 -4.54 8.45
CA GLY A 160 -0.23 -4.68 9.89
C GLY A 160 -0.53 -3.30 10.48
N TYR A 161 0.16 -2.94 11.54
CA TYR A 161 0.23 -1.60 12.11
C TYR A 161 1.70 -1.25 12.35
N GLY A 162 2.06 0.00 12.12
CA GLY A 162 3.38 0.49 12.52
C GLY A 162 4.09 1.38 11.51
N SER A 163 3.69 1.43 10.24
CA SER A 163 4.31 2.31 9.24
C SER A 163 4.21 3.79 9.63
N VAL A 164 3.11 4.20 10.27
CA VAL A 164 2.93 5.57 10.76
C VAL A 164 4.01 5.99 11.78
N ARG A 165 4.51 5.05 12.57
CA ARG A 165 5.54 5.29 13.58
C ARG A 165 6.91 5.59 12.95
N LEU A 166 7.11 5.21 11.70
CA LEU A 166 8.35 5.42 10.96
C LEU A 166 8.42 6.83 10.33
N LEU A 167 7.28 7.47 10.06
CA LEU A 167 7.24 8.76 9.38
C LEU A 167 8.13 9.83 10.03
N PRO A 168 8.18 10.00 11.36
CA PRO A 168 9.07 10.96 12.00
C PRO A 168 10.55 10.54 12.00
N LEU A 169 10.87 9.30 11.62
CA LEU A 169 12.21 8.74 11.67
C LEU A 169 12.87 8.59 10.29
N ILE A 170 12.13 8.88 9.21
CA ILE A 170 12.61 8.72 7.84
C ILE A 170 12.52 10.03 7.06
N ASP A 171 13.41 10.19 6.09
CA ASP A 171 13.38 11.27 5.13
C ASP A 171 12.91 10.77 3.76
N LEU A 172 11.71 11.18 3.37
CA LEU A 172 11.13 10.86 2.07
C LEU A 172 11.48 11.90 0.99
N SER A 173 12.10 13.02 1.35
CA SER A 173 12.35 14.16 0.44
C SER A 173 13.17 13.75 -0.78
N ARG A 174 14.11 12.82 -0.61
CA ARG A 174 14.97 12.29 -1.68
C ARG A 174 14.19 11.61 -2.80
N LEU A 175 12.97 11.13 -2.53
CA LEU A 175 12.11 10.55 -3.56
C LEU A 175 11.55 11.58 -4.55
N ARG A 176 11.70 12.88 -4.28
CA ARG A 176 11.42 13.91 -5.28
C ARG A 176 12.54 14.05 -6.31
N GLU A 177 13.79 13.87 -5.89
CA GLU A 177 14.97 13.98 -6.75
C GLU A 177 15.29 12.66 -7.45
N HIS A 178 15.12 11.57 -6.72
CA HIS A 178 15.38 10.20 -7.16
C HIS A 178 14.14 9.33 -6.97
N PRO A 179 13.08 9.53 -7.79
CA PRO A 179 11.80 8.89 -7.59
C PRO A 179 11.88 7.38 -7.77
N LYS A 180 11.30 6.66 -6.81
CA LYS A 180 11.18 5.20 -6.79
C LYS A 180 9.74 4.82 -6.50
N TRP A 181 9.29 3.70 -7.05
CA TRP A 181 8.00 3.14 -6.69
C TRP A 181 8.01 2.66 -5.25
N VAL A 182 7.08 3.14 -4.44
CA VAL A 182 6.77 2.57 -3.12
C VAL A 182 5.48 1.78 -3.27
N VAL A 183 5.53 0.49 -2.95
CA VAL A 183 4.47 -0.47 -3.26
C VAL A 183 3.98 -1.16 -1.98
N GLY A 184 2.66 -1.20 -1.82
CA GLY A 184 2.00 -1.89 -0.72
C GLY A 184 0.57 -1.44 -0.55
N PHE A 185 -0.11 -1.96 0.47
CA PHE A 185 -1.48 -1.58 0.83
C PHE A 185 -1.73 -1.68 2.33
N SER A 186 -2.95 -1.44 2.80
CA SER A 186 -3.31 -1.50 4.23
C SER A 186 -2.51 -0.46 5.03
N ASP A 187 -1.74 -0.86 6.02
CA ASP A 187 -0.91 0.03 6.86
C ASP A 187 0.08 0.89 6.05
N VAL A 188 0.56 0.40 4.90
CA VAL A 188 1.45 1.13 3.98
C VAL A 188 0.79 2.39 3.40
N THR A 189 -0.53 2.51 3.48
CA THR A 189 -1.28 3.71 3.08
C THR A 189 -0.73 4.97 3.76
N MET A 190 -0.17 4.86 4.96
CA MET A 190 0.47 5.99 5.65
C MET A 190 1.67 6.53 4.86
N LEU A 191 2.46 5.65 4.24
CA LEU A 191 3.56 6.04 3.34
C LEU A 191 3.02 6.65 2.04
N HIS A 192 1.95 6.08 1.47
CA HIS A 192 1.31 6.64 0.26
C HIS A 192 0.79 8.06 0.50
N LEU A 193 0.17 8.33 1.66
CA LEU A 193 -0.29 9.66 2.02
C LEU A 193 0.87 10.66 2.16
N ALA A 194 1.97 10.24 2.79
CA ALA A 194 3.16 11.07 2.93
C ALA A 194 3.79 11.38 1.54
N LEU A 195 3.89 10.39 0.66
CA LEU A 195 4.38 10.56 -0.71
C LEU A 195 3.45 11.43 -1.55
N GLY A 196 2.14 11.27 -1.41
CA GLY A 196 1.15 12.12 -2.07
C GLY A 196 1.31 13.59 -1.68
N ARG A 197 1.61 13.89 -0.41
CA ARG A 197 1.92 15.25 0.04
C ARG A 197 3.22 15.80 -0.55
N LEU A 198 4.17 14.94 -0.85
CA LEU A 198 5.41 15.30 -1.55
C LEU A 198 5.23 15.41 -3.07
N GLY A 199 4.06 15.05 -3.61
CA GLY A 199 3.80 15.03 -5.04
C GLY A 199 4.50 13.90 -5.79
N VAL A 200 4.74 12.76 -5.14
CA VAL A 200 5.36 11.57 -5.74
C VAL A 200 4.32 10.46 -5.84
N GLU A 201 4.22 9.85 -7.04
CA GLU A 201 3.33 8.71 -7.26
C GLU A 201 3.84 7.47 -6.53
N SER A 202 2.90 6.67 -6.02
CA SER A 202 3.16 5.39 -5.36
C SER A 202 2.07 4.38 -5.71
N LEU A 203 2.28 3.09 -5.43
CA LEU A 203 1.37 2.03 -5.84
C LEU A 203 0.69 1.35 -4.64
N HIS A 204 -0.62 1.58 -4.52
CA HIS A 204 -1.46 0.82 -3.62
C HIS A 204 -1.77 -0.54 -4.27
N ALA A 205 -0.96 -1.56 -3.95
CA ALA A 205 -0.97 -2.86 -4.64
C ALA A 205 -0.64 -4.01 -3.70
N THR A 206 -0.87 -5.24 -4.19
CA THR A 206 -0.60 -6.49 -3.46
C THR A 206 0.86 -6.59 -3.02
N MET A 207 1.06 -7.11 -1.81
CA MET A 207 2.35 -7.31 -1.18
C MET A 207 2.78 -8.78 -1.20
N PRO A 208 4.10 -9.07 -1.20
CA PRO A 208 4.65 -10.43 -1.24
C PRO A 208 4.05 -11.39 -0.21
N GLY A 209 3.74 -10.93 1.00
CA GLY A 209 3.11 -11.74 2.03
C GLY A 209 1.69 -12.24 1.69
N LYS A 210 1.14 -11.80 0.56
CA LYS A 210 -0.15 -12.26 0.02
C LYS A 210 0.00 -13.09 -1.26
N PHE A 211 1.21 -13.25 -1.77
CA PHE A 211 1.44 -14.09 -2.94
C PHE A 211 1.06 -15.54 -2.61
N ARG A 212 0.32 -16.14 -3.52
CA ARG A 212 0.05 -17.57 -3.48
C ARG A 212 1.11 -18.26 -4.32
N PHE A 213 1.95 -19.03 -3.66
CA PHE A 213 2.89 -19.93 -4.32
C PHE A 213 2.19 -21.29 -4.43
N GLY A 214 1.20 -21.39 -5.28
CA GLY A 214 0.47 -22.62 -5.55
C GLY A 214 0.93 -23.29 -6.84
N SER A 215 0.58 -24.56 -7.03
CA SER A 215 0.84 -25.37 -8.21
C SER A 215 0.49 -24.63 -9.51
N GLU A 216 1.14 -25.03 -10.60
CA GLU A 216 1.10 -24.44 -11.95
C GLU A 216 -0.30 -24.19 -12.59
N GLU A 217 -1.37 -24.50 -11.88
CA GLU A 217 -2.76 -24.43 -12.36
C GLU A 217 -3.37 -23.01 -12.42
N THR A 218 -2.61 -21.96 -12.10
CA THR A 218 -3.07 -20.55 -12.15
C THR A 218 -2.21 -19.66 -13.02
N ALA A 219 -1.57 -20.20 -14.04
CA ALA A 219 -0.73 -19.48 -15.01
C ALA A 219 -1.43 -19.22 -16.36
N ASP A 220 -2.77 -19.45 -16.46
CA ASP A 220 -3.60 -19.11 -17.64
C ASP A 220 -4.41 -17.83 -17.42
#